data_4309d27df0bb48aac480953e48751b10
#
_entry.id   4309d27df0bb48aac480953e48751b10
#
_cell.length_a   1.000
_cell.length_b   1.000
_cell.length_c   1.000
_cell.angle_alpha   90.00
_cell.angle_beta   90.00
_cell.angle_gamma   90.00
#
_symmetry.space_group_name_H-M   'P 1'
#
loop_
_entity.id
_entity.type
_entity.pdbx_description
1 polymer ?
#
loop_
_entity_poly.entity_id
_entity_poly.type
_entity_poly.pdbx_seq_one_letter_code
_entity_poly.pdbx_strand_id
1 'polypeptide(L)'
;MHSPSIWLSSLAIAAAGGWFAATMFAAPATSKEPRFPQLTMDQLDEKQKPLGEQIMKVSSVGLGGPYNPMIRSPVLGQRLYDLFYYLRWQTSVPTRLNEFAILIIGRQWRSQVEWFAHAPLAAKAGLSPDIIAELKENKRPSNMAEDEALVYDFVTELTTTKKVSDETFARAKKIFTDQQIVDLTAVAGNYVMVAMMLAMAEETVPPGKEEPFKVGEK
;
A
#
# COMPACT_ATOMS: atom_id res chain seq x y z
N MET A 1 12.10 -97.83 4.24
CA MET A 1 13.40 -97.16 4.44
C MET A 1 13.10 -95.68 4.47
N HIS A 2 13.38 -95.07 5.59
CA HIS A 2 12.79 -93.80 6.05
C HIS A 2 13.55 -92.55 5.53
N SER A 3 12.80 -91.63 5.02
CA SER A 3 13.31 -90.27 4.70
C SER A 3 12.79 -89.27 5.77
N PRO A 4 13.66 -88.47 6.36
CA PRO A 4 13.16 -87.43 7.31
C PRO A 4 12.91 -86.08 6.63
N SER A 5 11.76 -85.51 6.96
CA SER A 5 11.28 -84.19 6.56
C SER A 5 12.03 -83.07 7.25
N ILE A 6 12.52 -82.10 6.51
CA ILE A 6 13.18 -80.87 7.03
C ILE A 6 12.14 -79.76 7.06
N TRP A 7 11.87 -79.21 8.24
CA TRP A 7 11.04 -78.01 8.41
C TRP A 7 11.88 -76.78 8.19
N LEU A 8 11.50 -75.96 7.21
CA LEU A 8 12.04 -74.63 6.99
C LEU A 8 11.11 -73.62 7.68
N SER A 9 11.63 -72.99 8.72
CA SER A 9 10.98 -71.88 9.42
C SER A 9 11.23 -70.59 8.67
N SER A 10 10.17 -69.98 8.13
CA SER A 10 10.24 -68.67 7.47
C SER A 10 10.24 -67.57 8.52
N LEU A 11 11.32 -66.84 8.64
CA LEU A 11 11.39 -65.59 9.39
C LEU A 11 10.77 -64.46 8.54
N ALA A 12 9.66 -63.91 9.01
CA ALA A 12 9.10 -62.70 8.44
C ALA A 12 9.82 -61.49 9.04
N ILE A 13 10.57 -60.76 8.22
CA ILE A 13 11.16 -59.45 8.55
C ILE A 13 10.10 -58.38 8.29
N ALA A 14 9.54 -57.81 9.37
CA ALA A 14 8.69 -56.64 9.28
C ALA A 14 9.56 -55.40 9.06
N ALA A 15 9.52 -54.85 7.84
CA ALA A 15 10.14 -53.58 7.52
C ALA A 15 9.21 -52.44 8.02
N ALA A 16 9.55 -51.82 9.15
CA ALA A 16 8.90 -50.59 9.61
C ALA A 16 9.36 -49.40 8.73
N GLY A 17 8.56 -49.08 7.72
CA GLY A 17 8.78 -47.90 6.92
C GLY A 17 8.40 -46.63 7.71
N GLY A 18 9.39 -45.98 8.31
CA GLY A 18 9.20 -44.66 8.90
C GLY A 18 9.00 -43.60 7.79
N TRP A 19 7.82 -43.06 7.71
CA TRP A 19 7.54 -41.88 6.89
C TRP A 19 8.12 -40.66 7.61
N PHE A 20 9.28 -40.20 7.21
CA PHE A 20 9.76 -38.87 7.54
C PHE A 20 8.94 -37.87 6.72
N ALA A 21 7.94 -37.24 7.33
CA ALA A 21 7.32 -36.03 6.77
C ALA A 21 8.36 -34.92 6.82
N ALA A 22 9.04 -34.66 5.71
CA ALA A 22 9.85 -33.48 5.54
C ALA A 22 8.89 -32.27 5.54
N THR A 23 8.78 -31.58 6.67
CA THR A 23 8.19 -30.26 6.74
C THR A 23 9.08 -29.32 5.93
N MET A 24 8.72 -29.08 4.66
CA MET A 24 9.31 -28.00 3.89
C MET A 24 8.93 -26.68 4.58
N PHE A 25 9.85 -26.14 5.37
CA PHE A 25 9.82 -24.74 5.72
C PHE A 25 9.99 -23.97 4.41
N ALA A 26 8.90 -23.37 3.90
CA ALA A 26 9.00 -22.40 2.83
C ALA A 26 9.94 -21.29 3.34
N ALA A 27 11.04 -21.08 2.66
CA ALA A 27 11.91 -19.96 2.94
C ALA A 27 11.05 -18.69 2.87
N PRO A 28 11.20 -17.73 3.81
CA PRO A 28 10.51 -16.47 3.72
C PRO A 28 10.80 -15.85 2.35
N ALA A 29 9.76 -15.44 1.64
CA ALA A 29 9.91 -14.75 0.38
C ALA A 29 10.83 -13.54 0.64
N THR A 30 12.01 -13.55 0.03
CA THR A 30 12.93 -12.41 0.13
C THR A 30 12.22 -11.23 -0.54
N SER A 31 11.84 -10.23 0.25
CA SER A 31 11.33 -8.98 -0.29
C SER A 31 12.37 -8.43 -1.26
N LYS A 32 11.94 -8.12 -2.48
CA LYS A 32 12.84 -7.54 -3.48
C LYS A 32 13.33 -6.20 -2.93
N GLU A 33 14.65 -6.00 -2.95
CA GLU A 33 15.23 -4.71 -2.54
C GLU A 33 14.76 -3.59 -3.48
N PRO A 34 14.46 -2.40 -2.94
CA PRO A 34 14.15 -1.24 -3.76
C PRO A 34 15.25 -0.94 -4.78
N ARG A 35 14.89 -0.41 -5.95
CA ARG A 35 15.85 0.02 -6.97
C ARG A 35 16.80 1.11 -6.47
N PHE A 36 16.34 1.91 -5.52
CA PHE A 36 17.16 2.87 -4.80
C PHE A 36 17.41 2.35 -3.39
N PRO A 37 18.65 1.98 -3.03
CA PRO A 37 19.00 1.66 -1.64
C PRO A 37 18.62 2.85 -0.74
N GLN A 38 17.92 2.58 0.37
CA GLN A 38 17.51 3.63 1.29
C GLN A 38 18.75 4.31 1.88
N LEU A 39 18.81 5.63 1.76
CA LEU A 39 19.87 6.44 2.38
C LEU A 39 19.58 6.69 3.87
N THR A 40 20.66 6.77 4.63
CA THR A 40 20.65 7.30 5.99
C THR A 40 21.03 8.79 5.99
N MET A 41 20.77 9.50 7.08
CA MET A 41 21.02 10.96 7.15
C MET A 41 22.50 11.33 6.96
N ASP A 42 23.41 10.47 7.37
CA ASP A 42 24.87 10.65 7.21
C ASP A 42 25.35 10.44 5.76
N GLN A 43 24.59 9.73 4.95
CA GLN A 43 24.86 9.51 3.52
C GLN A 43 24.33 10.62 2.61
N LEU A 44 23.54 11.56 3.16
CA LEU A 44 23.00 12.67 2.38
C LEU A 44 24.08 13.71 2.07
N ASP A 45 24.08 14.19 0.83
CA ASP A 45 24.87 15.34 0.44
C ASP A 45 24.30 16.66 0.99
N GLU A 46 25.03 17.77 0.81
CA GLU A 46 24.63 19.08 1.34
C GLU A 46 23.30 19.60 0.77
N LYS A 47 22.93 19.19 -0.45
CA LYS A 47 21.66 19.59 -1.10
C LYS A 47 20.47 18.75 -0.60
N GLN A 48 20.73 17.51 -0.20
CA GLN A 48 19.72 16.57 0.29
C GLN A 48 19.41 16.77 1.78
N LYS A 49 20.40 17.13 2.58
CA LYS A 49 20.28 17.28 4.05
C LYS A 49 19.09 18.12 4.50
N PRO A 50 18.84 19.33 3.96
CA PRO A 50 17.72 20.15 4.42
C PRO A 50 16.36 19.49 4.23
N LEU A 51 16.17 18.79 3.10
CA LEU A 51 14.95 18.00 2.85
C LEU A 51 14.89 16.78 3.77
N GLY A 52 15.99 16.07 3.96
CA GLY A 52 16.07 14.93 4.86
C GLY A 52 15.66 15.28 6.29
N GLU A 53 16.15 16.39 6.82
CA GLU A 53 15.80 16.89 8.16
C GLU A 53 14.31 17.22 8.30
N GLN A 54 13.67 17.74 7.26
CA GLN A 54 12.23 18.00 7.26
C GLN A 54 11.43 16.70 7.23
N ILE A 55 11.82 15.75 6.37
CA ILE A 55 11.19 14.42 6.28
C ILE A 55 11.25 13.70 7.62
N MET A 56 12.40 13.72 8.30
CA MET A 56 12.58 13.05 9.59
C MET A 56 11.66 13.57 10.70
N LYS A 57 11.14 14.79 10.60
CA LYS A 57 10.18 15.34 11.58
C LYS A 57 8.77 14.76 11.45
N VAL A 58 8.40 14.23 10.28
CA VAL A 58 7.03 13.78 9.98
C VAL A 58 6.95 12.31 9.59
N SER A 59 8.05 11.70 9.18
CA SER A 59 8.09 10.32 8.69
C SER A 59 8.23 9.33 9.84
N SER A 60 7.38 8.31 9.84
CA SER A 60 7.49 7.14 10.73
C SER A 60 8.44 6.05 10.19
N VAL A 61 8.88 6.19 8.93
CA VAL A 61 9.74 5.22 8.23
C VAL A 61 11.08 5.83 7.80
N GLY A 62 11.46 6.96 8.39
CA GLY A 62 12.66 7.68 8.03
C GLY A 62 12.65 8.17 6.58
N LEU A 63 13.73 7.95 5.84
CA LEU A 63 13.84 8.31 4.42
C LEU A 63 13.30 7.21 3.47
N GLY A 64 12.50 6.26 3.97
CA GLY A 64 11.90 5.18 3.18
C GLY A 64 10.56 5.56 2.52
N GLY A 65 9.96 4.60 1.82
CA GLY A 65 8.72 4.80 1.09
C GLY A 65 8.85 5.91 0.03
N PRO A 66 7.88 6.83 -0.11
CA PRO A 66 7.93 7.85 -1.15
C PRO A 66 9.09 8.83 -0.99
N TYR A 67 9.64 8.95 0.22
CA TYR A 67 10.77 9.84 0.49
C TYR A 67 12.09 9.34 -0.11
N ASN A 68 12.25 8.02 -0.28
CA ASN A 68 13.45 7.45 -0.86
C ASN A 68 13.70 7.93 -2.30
N PRO A 69 12.76 7.84 -3.26
CA PRO A 69 12.94 8.46 -4.57
C PRO A 69 12.96 10.00 -4.51
N MET A 70 12.21 10.65 -3.63
CA MET A 70 12.16 12.11 -3.53
C MET A 70 13.51 12.72 -3.17
N ILE A 71 14.25 12.12 -2.24
CA ILE A 71 15.55 12.66 -1.78
C ILE A 71 16.61 12.63 -2.89
N ARG A 72 16.42 11.83 -3.95
CA ARG A 72 17.34 11.74 -5.10
C ARG A 72 17.27 12.98 -6.00
N SER A 73 16.21 13.77 -5.89
CA SER A 73 16.03 15.02 -6.61
C SER A 73 15.67 16.12 -5.62
N PRO A 74 16.62 16.65 -4.83
CA PRO A 74 16.31 17.47 -3.66
C PRO A 74 15.54 18.75 -3.98
N VAL A 75 15.74 19.37 -5.13
CA VAL A 75 14.97 20.54 -5.56
C VAL A 75 13.52 20.20 -5.86
N LEU A 76 13.25 19.14 -6.64
CA LEU A 76 11.90 18.64 -6.87
C LEU A 76 11.31 18.08 -5.58
N GLY A 77 12.10 17.30 -4.84
CA GLY A 77 11.70 16.69 -3.58
C GLY A 77 11.20 17.73 -2.56
N GLN A 78 11.85 18.89 -2.46
CA GLN A 78 11.37 19.97 -1.59
C GLN A 78 9.98 20.48 -2.02
N ARG A 79 9.76 20.69 -3.33
CA ARG A 79 8.45 21.14 -3.83
C ARG A 79 7.35 20.11 -3.55
N LEU A 80 7.68 18.84 -3.73
CA LEU A 80 6.76 17.74 -3.43
C LEU A 80 6.50 17.62 -1.93
N TYR A 81 7.52 17.77 -1.10
CA TYR A 81 7.38 17.75 0.35
C TYR A 81 6.43 18.86 0.83
N ASP A 82 6.59 20.09 0.31
CA ASP A 82 5.72 21.20 0.67
C ASP A 82 4.26 20.91 0.27
N LEU A 83 4.03 20.36 -0.92
CA LEU A 83 2.72 19.92 -1.38
C LEU A 83 2.15 18.80 -0.50
N PHE A 84 2.95 17.77 -0.21
CA PHE A 84 2.55 16.65 0.66
C PHE A 84 2.17 17.14 2.05
N TYR A 85 2.97 18.04 2.60
CA TYR A 85 2.71 18.61 3.92
C TYR A 85 1.38 19.33 3.96
N TYR A 86 1.09 20.17 2.95
CA TYR A 86 -0.21 20.83 2.82
C TYR A 86 -1.35 19.81 2.71
N LEU A 87 -1.29 18.91 1.73
CA LEU A 87 -2.36 17.95 1.43
C LEU A 87 -2.64 16.95 2.55
N ARG A 88 -1.67 16.67 3.41
CA ARG A 88 -1.86 15.73 4.52
C ARG A 88 -2.36 16.38 5.80
N TRP A 89 -1.91 17.59 6.10
CA TRP A 89 -2.15 18.20 7.42
C TRP A 89 -2.82 19.56 7.38
N GLN A 90 -2.89 20.21 6.24
CA GLN A 90 -3.42 21.58 6.10
C GLN A 90 -4.54 21.71 5.09
N THR A 91 -4.86 20.66 4.35
CA THR A 91 -5.94 20.63 3.35
C THR A 91 -7.29 20.96 3.99
N SER A 92 -8.17 21.58 3.21
CA SER A 92 -9.56 21.84 3.60
C SER A 92 -10.45 20.58 3.59
N VAL A 93 -9.96 19.46 3.02
CA VAL A 93 -10.71 18.19 2.97
C VAL A 93 -10.66 17.52 4.35
N PRO A 94 -11.79 17.10 4.94
CA PRO A 94 -11.79 16.36 6.20
C PRO A 94 -10.89 15.13 6.15
N THR A 95 -10.11 14.89 7.23
CA THR A 95 -9.08 13.82 7.27
C THR A 95 -9.63 12.45 6.85
N ARG A 96 -10.84 12.08 7.28
CA ARG A 96 -11.49 10.81 6.89
C ARG A 96 -11.65 10.70 5.38
N LEU A 97 -12.10 11.75 4.72
CA LEU A 97 -12.33 11.80 3.28
C LEU A 97 -11.02 11.91 2.51
N ASN A 98 -10.03 12.60 3.07
CA ASN A 98 -8.69 12.69 2.53
C ASN A 98 -8.02 11.31 2.48
N GLU A 99 -7.99 10.59 3.62
CA GLU A 99 -7.45 9.24 3.68
C GLU A 99 -8.23 8.27 2.79
N PHE A 100 -9.55 8.43 2.66
CA PHE A 100 -10.34 7.62 1.75
C PHE A 100 -9.97 7.84 0.28
N ALA A 101 -9.78 9.09 -0.14
CA ALA A 101 -9.30 9.41 -1.49
C ALA A 101 -7.93 8.77 -1.77
N ILE A 102 -7.03 8.80 -0.79
CA ILE A 102 -5.72 8.15 -0.87
C ILE A 102 -5.86 6.63 -1.04
N LEU A 103 -6.74 5.98 -0.27
CA LEU A 103 -6.96 4.53 -0.39
C LEU A 103 -7.56 4.15 -1.75
N ILE A 104 -8.44 4.98 -2.34
CA ILE A 104 -8.97 4.74 -3.69
C ILE A 104 -7.82 4.69 -4.70
N ILE A 105 -6.89 5.64 -4.65
CA ILE A 105 -5.70 5.66 -5.51
C ILE A 105 -4.79 4.46 -5.20
N GLY A 106 -4.49 4.23 -3.92
CA GLY A 106 -3.66 3.09 -3.49
C GLY A 106 -4.22 1.75 -4.00
N ARG A 107 -5.56 1.59 -4.04
CA ARG A 107 -6.19 0.40 -4.61
C ARG A 107 -6.09 0.34 -6.12
N GLN A 108 -6.36 1.42 -6.83
CA GLN A 108 -6.28 1.48 -8.30
C GLN A 108 -4.87 1.18 -8.80
N TRP A 109 -3.86 1.69 -8.12
CA TRP A 109 -2.45 1.45 -8.42
C TRP A 109 -1.89 0.16 -7.79
N ARG A 110 -2.67 -0.50 -6.93
CA ARG A 110 -2.22 -1.65 -6.13
C ARG A 110 -0.92 -1.34 -5.37
N SER A 111 -0.83 -0.11 -4.89
CA SER A 111 0.33 0.40 -4.18
C SER A 111 0.38 -0.19 -2.77
N GLN A 112 1.26 -1.19 -2.58
CA GLN A 112 1.45 -1.88 -1.31
C GLN A 112 1.79 -0.90 -0.19
N VAL A 113 2.71 0.02 -0.47
CA VAL A 113 3.22 1.00 0.51
C VAL A 113 2.14 2.00 0.90
N GLU A 114 1.39 2.55 -0.07
CA GLU A 114 0.31 3.50 0.21
C GLU A 114 -0.80 2.84 1.02
N TRP A 115 -1.24 1.66 0.60
CA TRP A 115 -2.28 0.95 1.34
C TRP A 115 -1.84 0.62 2.77
N PHE A 116 -0.63 0.08 2.91
CA PHE A 116 -0.06 -0.25 4.22
C PHE A 116 -0.01 0.96 5.16
N ALA A 117 0.40 2.11 4.64
CA ALA A 117 0.51 3.35 5.42
C ALA A 117 -0.85 3.97 5.75
N HIS A 118 -1.78 3.99 4.79
CA HIS A 118 -2.99 4.81 4.86
C HIS A 118 -4.23 4.07 5.36
N ALA A 119 -4.34 2.74 5.23
CA ALA A 119 -5.49 2.02 5.74
C ALA A 119 -5.68 2.15 7.28
N PRO A 120 -4.64 2.06 8.10
CA PRO A 120 -4.76 2.33 9.54
C PRO A 120 -5.10 3.80 9.85
N LEU A 121 -4.62 4.74 9.05
CA LEU A 121 -4.90 6.17 9.23
C LEU A 121 -6.36 6.49 8.88
N ALA A 122 -6.87 5.92 7.80
CA ALA A 122 -8.27 6.03 7.40
C ALA A 122 -9.21 5.48 8.49
N ALA A 123 -8.93 4.30 9.03
CA ALA A 123 -9.68 3.71 10.14
C ALA A 123 -9.64 4.63 11.38
N LYS A 124 -8.46 5.13 11.74
CA LYS A 124 -8.30 6.08 12.85
C LYS A 124 -9.05 7.39 12.63
N ALA A 125 -9.16 7.84 11.39
CA ALA A 125 -9.92 9.04 11.01
C ALA A 125 -11.45 8.81 10.97
N GLY A 126 -11.92 7.58 11.22
CA GLY A 126 -13.33 7.22 11.31
C GLY A 126 -13.94 6.65 10.03
N LEU A 127 -13.13 6.27 9.03
CA LEU A 127 -13.63 5.49 7.90
C LEU A 127 -13.97 4.07 8.36
N SER A 128 -15.17 3.58 7.98
CA SER A 128 -15.64 2.25 8.39
C SER A 128 -14.67 1.14 7.95
N PRO A 129 -14.36 0.17 8.83
CA PRO A 129 -13.59 -1.02 8.45
C PRO A 129 -14.20 -1.80 7.27
N ASP A 130 -15.53 -1.83 7.16
CA ASP A 130 -16.21 -2.50 6.04
C ASP A 130 -15.94 -1.79 4.71
N ILE A 131 -15.96 -0.44 4.71
CA ILE A 131 -15.59 0.35 3.53
C ILE A 131 -14.15 0.06 3.10
N ILE A 132 -13.22 0.01 4.05
CA ILE A 132 -11.81 -0.30 3.78
C ILE A 132 -11.67 -1.73 3.22
N ALA A 133 -12.38 -2.69 3.79
CA ALA A 133 -12.32 -4.09 3.36
C ALA A 133 -12.90 -4.27 1.94
N GLU A 134 -14.07 -3.70 1.65
CA GLU A 134 -14.69 -3.78 0.33
C GLU A 134 -13.84 -3.08 -0.74
N LEU A 135 -13.27 -1.91 -0.41
CA LEU A 135 -12.36 -1.20 -1.30
C LEU A 135 -11.09 -2.02 -1.58
N LYS A 136 -10.53 -2.68 -0.56
CA LYS A 136 -9.37 -3.57 -0.72
C LYS A 136 -9.63 -4.67 -1.74
N GLU A 137 -10.85 -5.21 -1.76
CA GLU A 137 -11.29 -6.22 -2.74
C GLU A 137 -11.63 -5.64 -4.13
N ASN A 138 -11.34 -4.37 -4.38
CA ASN A 138 -11.69 -3.66 -5.62
C ASN A 138 -13.21 -3.58 -5.87
N LYS A 139 -13.98 -3.54 -4.81
CA LYS A 139 -15.43 -3.33 -4.86
C LYS A 139 -15.75 -1.87 -4.56
N ARG A 140 -16.85 -1.38 -5.15
CA ARG A 140 -17.43 -0.12 -4.69
C ARG A 140 -18.02 -0.38 -3.31
N PRO A 141 -17.59 0.35 -2.25
CA PRO A 141 -18.12 0.10 -0.91
C PRO A 141 -19.65 0.34 -0.83
N SER A 142 -20.33 -0.48 -0.03
CA SER A 142 -21.80 -0.49 0.01
C SER A 142 -22.39 0.55 0.95
N ASN A 143 -21.91 0.67 2.18
CA ASN A 143 -22.50 1.47 3.23
C ASN A 143 -21.77 2.82 3.45
N MET A 144 -21.49 3.52 2.36
CA MET A 144 -20.85 4.83 2.40
C MET A 144 -21.84 5.93 2.83
N ALA A 145 -21.38 6.86 3.66
CA ALA A 145 -22.07 8.12 3.86
C ALA A 145 -22.12 8.93 2.55
N GLU A 146 -22.99 9.95 2.45
CA GLU A 146 -23.18 10.71 1.22
C GLU A 146 -21.89 11.39 0.73
N ASP A 147 -21.10 11.94 1.64
CA ASP A 147 -19.81 12.56 1.35
C ASP A 147 -18.73 11.53 0.95
N GLU A 148 -18.75 10.33 1.54
CA GLU A 148 -17.88 9.23 1.15
C GLU A 148 -18.22 8.71 -0.24
N ALA A 149 -19.50 8.49 -0.54
CA ALA A 149 -19.97 8.07 -1.85
C ALA A 149 -19.56 9.09 -2.93
N LEU A 150 -19.67 10.39 -2.62
CA LEU A 150 -19.23 11.44 -3.52
C LEU A 150 -17.72 11.40 -3.76
N VAL A 151 -16.90 11.26 -2.71
CA VAL A 151 -15.43 11.16 -2.84
C VAL A 151 -15.05 9.95 -3.69
N TYR A 152 -15.70 8.79 -3.45
CA TYR A 152 -15.47 7.59 -4.25
C TYR A 152 -15.77 7.82 -5.73
N ASP A 153 -16.96 8.35 -6.05
CA ASP A 153 -17.40 8.59 -7.42
C ASP A 153 -16.48 9.63 -8.10
N PHE A 154 -16.22 10.76 -7.44
CA PHE A 154 -15.40 11.85 -7.95
C PHE A 154 -13.96 11.41 -8.28
N VAL A 155 -13.30 10.77 -7.31
CA VAL A 155 -11.92 10.31 -7.49
C VAL A 155 -11.84 9.20 -8.54
N THR A 156 -12.79 8.26 -8.53
CA THR A 156 -12.82 7.15 -9.49
C THR A 156 -13.07 7.66 -10.91
N GLU A 157 -14.06 8.52 -11.12
CA GLU A 157 -14.31 9.11 -12.44
C GLU A 157 -13.08 9.86 -12.94
N LEU A 158 -12.53 10.76 -12.12
CA LEU A 158 -11.37 11.58 -12.50
C LEU A 158 -10.16 10.75 -12.91
N THR A 159 -9.89 9.66 -12.19
CA THR A 159 -8.69 8.85 -12.42
C THR A 159 -8.87 7.76 -13.47
N THR A 160 -10.07 7.24 -13.67
CA THR A 160 -10.33 6.18 -14.66
C THR A 160 -10.81 6.73 -16.00
N THR A 161 -11.78 7.65 -16.00
CA THR A 161 -12.35 8.25 -17.21
C THR A 161 -11.66 9.54 -17.64
N LYS A 162 -10.76 10.10 -16.81
CA LYS A 162 -10.04 11.36 -17.00
C LYS A 162 -10.96 12.59 -17.05
N LYS A 163 -12.17 12.45 -16.52
CA LYS A 163 -13.17 13.49 -16.45
C LYS A 163 -14.10 13.24 -15.25
N VAL A 164 -14.57 14.29 -14.60
CA VAL A 164 -15.69 14.24 -13.65
C VAL A 164 -16.96 14.56 -14.44
N SER A 165 -18.02 13.76 -14.28
CA SER A 165 -19.31 14.01 -14.93
C SER A 165 -19.99 15.27 -14.36
N ASP A 166 -20.85 15.90 -15.16
CA ASP A 166 -21.59 17.08 -14.71
C ASP A 166 -22.50 16.75 -13.51
N GLU A 167 -23.02 15.51 -13.44
CA GLU A 167 -23.82 15.03 -12.32
C GLU A 167 -22.98 14.94 -11.03
N THR A 168 -21.82 14.28 -11.09
CA THR A 168 -20.92 14.15 -9.94
C THR A 168 -20.39 15.50 -9.51
N PHE A 169 -20.06 16.40 -10.46
CA PHE A 169 -19.62 17.75 -10.14
C PHE A 169 -20.72 18.57 -9.47
N ALA A 170 -21.96 18.48 -9.96
CA ALA A 170 -23.10 19.16 -9.34
C ALA A 170 -23.39 18.65 -7.90
N ARG A 171 -23.18 17.36 -7.63
CA ARG A 171 -23.22 16.80 -6.27
C ARG A 171 -22.10 17.36 -5.41
N ALA A 172 -20.88 17.43 -5.96
CA ALA A 172 -19.73 17.99 -5.26
C ALA A 172 -19.97 19.44 -4.82
N LYS A 173 -20.53 20.26 -5.68
CA LYS A 173 -20.90 21.67 -5.37
C LYS A 173 -21.95 21.83 -4.28
N LYS A 174 -22.74 20.79 -3.95
CA LYS A 174 -23.72 20.82 -2.86
C LYS A 174 -23.10 20.47 -1.51
N ILE A 175 -22.05 19.62 -1.50
CA ILE A 175 -21.46 19.06 -0.28
C ILE A 175 -20.16 19.79 0.09
N PHE A 176 -19.36 20.17 -0.92
CA PHE A 176 -18.02 20.75 -0.74
C PHE A 176 -17.96 22.20 -1.22
N THR A 177 -17.08 22.97 -0.57
CA THR A 177 -16.64 24.26 -1.07
C THR A 177 -15.76 24.10 -2.31
N ASP A 178 -15.57 25.19 -3.07
CA ASP A 178 -14.67 25.18 -4.24
C ASP A 178 -13.24 24.80 -3.84
N GLN A 179 -12.77 25.29 -2.70
CA GLN A 179 -11.45 24.92 -2.17
C GLN A 179 -11.37 23.42 -1.90
N GLN A 180 -12.37 22.81 -1.27
CA GLN A 180 -12.38 21.37 -0.99
C GLN A 180 -12.38 20.53 -2.28
N ILE A 181 -13.08 20.96 -3.32
CA ILE A 181 -13.09 20.28 -4.62
C ILE A 181 -11.69 20.34 -5.27
N VAL A 182 -11.04 21.51 -5.21
CA VAL A 182 -9.67 21.69 -5.74
C VAL A 182 -8.68 20.86 -4.91
N ASP A 183 -8.75 20.93 -3.58
CA ASP A 183 -7.88 20.18 -2.68
C ASP A 183 -8.06 18.65 -2.88
N LEU A 184 -9.30 18.16 -3.00
CA LEU A 184 -9.58 16.74 -3.27
C LEU A 184 -8.97 16.30 -4.61
N THR A 185 -9.07 17.14 -5.63
CA THR A 185 -8.42 16.89 -6.93
C THR A 185 -6.89 16.82 -6.78
N ALA A 186 -6.32 17.76 -6.02
CA ALA A 186 -4.89 17.80 -5.75
C ALA A 186 -4.42 16.57 -4.95
N VAL A 187 -5.19 16.13 -3.95
CA VAL A 187 -4.92 14.87 -3.21
C VAL A 187 -4.88 13.69 -4.18
N ALA A 188 -5.90 13.51 -5.01
CA ALA A 188 -5.95 12.41 -5.96
C ALA A 188 -4.75 12.42 -6.92
N GLY A 189 -4.45 13.56 -7.55
CA GLY A 189 -3.32 13.70 -8.47
C GLY A 189 -1.96 13.48 -7.80
N ASN A 190 -1.79 14.01 -6.57
CA ASN A 190 -0.57 13.84 -5.80
C ASN A 190 -0.31 12.36 -5.48
N TYR A 191 -1.34 11.61 -5.04
CA TYR A 191 -1.17 10.20 -4.70
C TYR A 191 -1.02 9.29 -5.93
N VAL A 192 -1.56 9.67 -7.09
CA VAL A 192 -1.18 9.04 -8.36
C VAL A 192 0.33 9.21 -8.62
N MET A 193 0.88 10.40 -8.42
CA MET A 193 2.32 10.63 -8.56
C MET A 193 3.13 9.85 -7.52
N VAL A 194 2.67 9.77 -6.27
CA VAL A 194 3.30 8.94 -5.23
C VAL A 194 3.33 7.47 -5.65
N ALA A 195 2.19 6.93 -6.11
CA ALA A 195 2.11 5.55 -6.61
C ALA A 195 3.08 5.30 -7.77
N MET A 196 3.21 6.26 -8.71
CA MET A 196 4.18 6.17 -9.80
C MET A 196 5.63 6.14 -9.29
N MET A 197 5.97 6.99 -8.31
CA MET A 197 7.32 7.01 -7.73
C MET A 197 7.62 5.70 -6.99
N LEU A 198 6.68 5.21 -6.19
CA LEU A 198 6.82 3.94 -5.45
C LEU A 198 6.98 2.76 -6.42
N ALA A 199 6.17 2.72 -7.49
CA ALA A 199 6.25 1.67 -8.51
C ALA A 199 7.57 1.75 -9.30
N MET A 200 8.00 2.96 -9.71
CA MET A 200 9.27 3.17 -10.41
C MET A 200 10.46 2.75 -9.55
N ALA A 201 10.45 3.07 -8.26
CA ALA A 201 11.53 2.73 -7.33
C ALA A 201 11.44 1.28 -6.81
N GLU A 202 10.34 0.56 -7.10
CA GLU A 202 10.02 -0.76 -6.54
C GLU A 202 10.06 -0.75 -5.00
N GLU A 203 9.53 0.31 -4.41
CA GLU A 203 9.44 0.42 -2.96
C GLU A 203 8.50 -0.65 -2.38
N THR A 204 8.91 -1.23 -1.27
CA THR A 204 8.18 -2.31 -0.58
C THR A 204 7.69 -1.84 0.80
N VAL A 205 6.76 -2.58 1.36
CA VAL A 205 6.41 -2.41 2.79
C VAL A 205 7.65 -2.70 3.67
N PRO A 206 7.68 -2.18 4.90
CA PRO A 206 8.83 -2.41 5.79
C PRO A 206 9.14 -3.91 5.96
N PRO A 207 10.42 -4.29 6.12
CA PRO A 207 10.82 -5.68 6.28
C PRO A 207 10.03 -6.40 7.38
N GLY A 208 9.57 -7.62 7.09
CA GLY A 208 8.79 -8.44 8.02
C GLY A 208 7.32 -8.05 8.14
N LYS A 209 6.83 -7.10 7.35
CA LYS A 209 5.40 -6.78 7.23
C LYS A 209 4.77 -7.48 6.04
N GLU A 210 3.50 -7.86 6.20
CA GLU A 210 2.71 -8.47 5.14
C GLU A 210 2.29 -7.43 4.10
N GLU A 211 2.43 -7.79 2.83
CA GLU A 211 1.93 -6.96 1.73
C GLU A 211 0.39 -6.97 1.71
N PRO A 212 -0.25 -5.79 1.63
CA PRO A 212 -1.71 -5.68 1.60
C PRO A 212 -2.39 -6.43 0.45
N PHE A 213 -1.75 -6.47 -0.71
CA PHE A 213 -2.31 -7.11 -1.91
C PHE A 213 -1.49 -8.32 -2.31
N LYS A 214 -2.13 -9.47 -2.56
CA LYS A 214 -1.44 -10.68 -3.00
C LYS A 214 -0.88 -10.51 -4.42
N VAL A 215 0.29 -11.11 -4.66
CA VAL A 215 0.89 -11.16 -6.00
C VAL A 215 -0.07 -11.90 -6.95
N GLY A 216 -0.41 -11.28 -8.09
CA GLY A 216 -1.29 -11.89 -9.11
C GLY A 216 -2.79 -11.61 -8.96
N GLU A 217 -3.27 -11.01 -7.89
CA GLU A 217 -4.66 -10.50 -7.83
C GLU A 217 -4.84 -9.33 -8.81
N LYS A 218 -5.92 -9.35 -9.63
CA LYS A 218 -6.25 -8.28 -10.59
C LYS A 218 -7.14 -7.22 -9.97
#